data_5c9d5263e96baf7b3c67060856abd456
#
_entry.id   5c9d5263e96baf7b3c67060856abd456
#
_cell.length_a   1.000
_cell.length_b   1.000
_cell.length_c   1.000
_cell.angle_alpha   90.00
_cell.angle_beta   90.00
_cell.angle_gamma   90.00
#
_symmetry.space_group_name_H-M   'P 1'
#
loop_
_entity.id
_entity.type
_entity.pdbx_description
1 polymer ?
#
loop_
_entity_poly.entity_id
_entity_poly.type
_entity_poly.pdbx_seq_one_letter_code
_entity_poly.pdbx_strand_id
1 'polypeptide(L)'
;MKCAFLTFITLLTCSSAIASPPDGETLFQDNCVVCHGPRGTGESAPKLAGDSSEWKSKVFERAVLSGIDDHGKPLKAPMPHWASASFKSDSGVKPSKLEIDAIQKYLHQQK
;
A
#
# COMPACT_ATOMS: atom_id res chain seq x y z
N MET A 1 -43.33 -49.38 -16.30
CA MET A 1 -42.27 -48.48 -16.73
C MET A 1 -41.94 -47.57 -15.57
N LYS A 2 -40.78 -47.76 -14.96
CA LYS A 2 -40.31 -46.90 -13.88
C LYS A 2 -39.34 -45.89 -14.51
N CYS A 3 -39.75 -44.61 -14.55
CA CYS A 3 -38.88 -43.52 -14.90
C CYS A 3 -37.98 -43.20 -13.70
N ALA A 4 -36.73 -43.55 -13.78
CA ALA A 4 -35.72 -43.10 -12.81
C ALA A 4 -35.35 -41.66 -13.13
N PHE A 5 -35.81 -40.70 -12.34
CA PHE A 5 -35.32 -39.33 -12.37
C PHE A 5 -33.92 -39.29 -11.73
N LEU A 6 -32.88 -39.24 -12.54
CA LEU A 6 -31.54 -38.87 -12.06
C LEU A 6 -31.52 -37.37 -11.77
N THR A 7 -31.61 -37.04 -10.49
CA THR A 7 -31.40 -35.66 -10.04
C THR A 7 -29.89 -35.40 -10.06
N PHE A 8 -29.41 -34.67 -11.07
CA PHE A 8 -28.05 -34.13 -11.08
C PHE A 8 -28.00 -33.00 -10.05
N ILE A 9 -27.39 -33.26 -8.91
CA ILE A 9 -27.03 -32.25 -7.93
C ILE A 9 -25.74 -31.60 -8.47
N THR A 10 -25.88 -30.45 -9.09
CA THR A 10 -24.73 -29.60 -9.42
C THR A 10 -24.23 -28.97 -8.13
N LEU A 11 -23.12 -29.48 -7.59
CA LEU A 11 -22.38 -28.79 -6.53
C LEU A 11 -21.77 -27.53 -7.12
N LEU A 12 -22.36 -26.38 -6.80
CA LEU A 12 -21.72 -25.09 -7.02
C LEU A 12 -20.58 -24.96 -6.00
N THR A 13 -19.35 -25.21 -6.41
CA THR A 13 -18.18 -24.90 -5.60
C THR A 13 -17.94 -23.40 -5.67
N CYS A 14 -18.32 -22.66 -4.63
CA CYS A 14 -17.93 -21.28 -4.45
C CYS A 14 -16.42 -21.24 -4.20
N SER A 15 -15.63 -20.91 -5.23
CA SER A 15 -14.23 -20.56 -5.07
C SER A 15 -14.17 -19.18 -4.41
N SER A 16 -13.81 -19.12 -3.13
CA SER A 16 -13.47 -17.85 -2.49
C SER A 16 -12.16 -17.35 -3.10
N ALA A 17 -12.22 -16.32 -3.94
CA ALA A 17 -11.03 -15.64 -4.40
C ALA A 17 -10.42 -14.88 -3.20
N ILE A 18 -9.30 -15.38 -2.67
CA ILE A 18 -8.52 -14.66 -1.66
C ILE A 18 -7.72 -13.62 -2.42
N ALA A 19 -8.01 -12.33 -2.16
CA ALA A 19 -7.22 -11.24 -2.71
C ALA A 19 -5.78 -11.34 -2.19
N SER A 20 -4.79 -11.22 -3.09
CA SER A 20 -3.39 -11.13 -2.71
C SER A 20 -3.15 -9.89 -1.85
N PRO A 21 -2.27 -9.95 -0.82
CA PRO A 21 -1.89 -8.77 -0.07
C PRO A 21 -1.21 -7.74 -1.00
N PRO A 22 -1.30 -6.42 -0.68
CA PRO A 22 -0.64 -5.39 -1.46
C PRO A 22 0.87 -5.63 -1.55
N ASP A 23 1.46 -5.41 -2.73
CA ASP A 23 2.89 -5.47 -2.94
C ASP A 23 3.52 -4.10 -2.67
N GLY A 24 4.19 -3.98 -1.52
CA GLY A 24 4.81 -2.73 -1.08
C GLY A 24 5.92 -2.24 -2.00
N GLU A 25 6.69 -3.14 -2.61
CA GLU A 25 7.72 -2.78 -3.58
C GLU A 25 7.12 -2.13 -4.82
N THR A 26 6.12 -2.75 -5.43
CA THR A 26 5.44 -2.21 -6.60
C THR A 26 4.76 -0.88 -6.29
N LEU A 27 4.07 -0.77 -5.16
CA LEU A 27 3.44 0.48 -4.73
C LEU A 27 4.45 1.59 -4.53
N PHE A 28 5.60 1.29 -3.93
CA PHE A 28 6.68 2.26 -3.74
C PHE A 28 7.29 2.71 -5.07
N GLN A 29 7.60 1.76 -5.95
CA GLN A 29 8.17 2.06 -7.27
C GLN A 29 7.25 2.90 -8.12
N ASP A 30 5.95 2.63 -8.08
CA ASP A 30 4.98 3.36 -8.90
C ASP A 30 4.70 4.78 -8.40
N ASN A 31 4.82 5.03 -7.09
CA ASN A 31 4.28 6.26 -6.51
C ASN A 31 5.30 7.09 -5.72
N CYS A 32 6.41 6.53 -5.30
CA CYS A 32 7.32 7.18 -4.33
C CYS A 32 8.75 7.34 -4.83
N VAL A 33 9.23 6.44 -5.69
CA VAL A 33 10.63 6.35 -6.10
C VAL A 33 11.14 7.60 -6.79
N VAL A 34 10.29 8.29 -7.53
CA VAL A 34 10.67 9.50 -8.30
C VAL A 34 11.33 10.56 -7.41
N CYS A 35 10.87 10.70 -6.18
CA CYS A 35 11.39 11.66 -5.21
C CYS A 35 12.27 11.00 -4.15
N HIS A 36 11.90 9.82 -3.65
CA HIS A 36 12.60 9.17 -2.55
C HIS A 36 13.73 8.22 -2.96
N GLY A 37 13.95 8.06 -4.26
CA GLY A 37 15.03 7.23 -4.80
C GLY A 37 14.77 5.73 -4.71
N PRO A 38 15.58 4.92 -5.43
CA PRO A 38 15.45 3.48 -5.41
C PRO A 38 15.55 2.94 -3.98
N ARG A 39 14.64 2.06 -3.61
CA ARG A 39 14.59 1.45 -2.27
C ARG A 39 14.49 2.45 -1.11
N GLY A 40 14.02 3.67 -1.37
CA GLY A 40 13.90 4.71 -0.34
C GLY A 40 15.22 5.24 0.18
N THR A 41 16.26 5.22 -0.63
CA THR A 41 17.62 5.69 -0.24
C THR A 41 17.76 7.21 -0.22
N GLY A 42 16.77 7.92 -0.74
CA GLY A 42 16.76 9.39 -0.84
C GLY A 42 17.26 9.89 -2.19
N GLU A 43 16.70 10.99 -2.63
CA GLU A 43 17.12 11.72 -3.82
C GLU A 43 16.73 13.19 -3.67
N SER A 44 15.71 13.69 -4.40
CA SER A 44 15.17 15.04 -4.15
C SER A 44 14.38 15.15 -2.86
N ALA A 45 13.85 14.01 -2.37
CA ALA A 45 13.21 13.87 -1.07
C ALA A 45 14.08 13.06 -0.11
N PRO A 46 13.83 13.15 1.21
CA PRO A 46 14.67 12.49 2.20
C PRO A 46 14.67 10.96 2.10
N LYS A 47 15.73 10.36 2.63
CA LYS A 47 15.84 8.92 2.84
C LYS A 47 14.71 8.42 3.74
N LEU A 48 14.09 7.30 3.37
CA LEU A 48 13.05 6.63 4.13
C LEU A 48 13.54 5.33 4.78
N ALA A 49 14.32 4.54 4.05
CA ALA A 49 14.88 3.29 4.55
C ALA A 49 15.85 3.55 5.70
N GLY A 50 15.64 2.91 6.85
CA GLY A 50 16.46 3.12 8.04
C GLY A 50 16.15 4.42 8.80
N ASP A 51 15.14 5.17 8.39
CA ASP A 51 14.69 6.41 9.02
C ASP A 51 13.19 6.33 9.28
N SER A 52 12.36 7.00 8.48
CA SER A 52 10.89 6.96 8.67
C SER A 52 10.28 5.57 8.55
N SER A 53 10.93 4.65 7.83
CA SER A 53 10.51 3.24 7.81
C SER A 53 10.52 2.57 9.18
N GLU A 54 11.24 3.12 10.14
CA GLU A 54 11.33 2.63 11.52
C GLU A 54 10.26 3.22 12.45
N TRP A 55 9.49 4.20 11.98
CA TRP A 55 8.43 4.81 12.77
C TRP A 55 7.30 3.81 13.09
N LYS A 56 6.52 4.12 14.12
CA LYS A 56 5.28 3.37 14.37
C LYS A 56 4.36 3.48 13.16
N SER A 57 3.64 2.42 12.84
CA SER A 57 2.80 2.35 11.64
C SER A 57 1.79 3.49 11.54
N LYS A 58 1.19 3.90 12.65
CA LYS A 58 0.25 5.05 12.68
C LYS A 58 0.93 6.38 12.36
N VAL A 59 2.17 6.56 12.77
CA VAL A 59 2.96 7.77 12.49
C VAL A 59 3.34 7.82 11.02
N PHE A 60 3.80 6.70 10.47
CA PHE A 60 4.11 6.58 9.05
C PHE A 60 2.87 6.81 8.18
N GLU A 61 1.75 6.19 8.52
CA GLU A 61 0.46 6.38 7.83
C GLU A 61 0.02 7.85 7.84
N ARG A 62 0.10 8.51 8.99
CA ARG A 62 -0.22 9.93 9.11
C ARG A 62 0.67 10.81 8.24
N ALA A 63 1.96 10.50 8.18
CA ALA A 63 2.90 11.21 7.32
C ALA A 63 2.54 11.08 5.84
N VAL A 64 2.20 9.87 5.39
CA VAL A 64 1.81 9.62 4.01
C VAL A 64 0.47 10.27 3.67
N LEU A 65 -0.54 10.09 4.52
CA LEU A 65 -1.91 10.57 4.23
C LEU A 65 -2.05 12.07 4.46
N SER A 66 -1.51 12.59 5.53
CA SER A 66 -1.78 13.96 6.00
C SER A 66 -0.56 14.87 5.97
N GLY A 67 0.61 14.36 5.63
CA GLY A 67 1.82 15.17 5.53
C GLY A 67 2.34 15.69 6.87
N ILE A 68 2.21 14.90 7.94
CA ILE A 68 2.66 15.25 9.30
C ILE A 68 3.75 14.26 9.73
N ASP A 69 4.91 14.75 10.13
CA ASP A 69 6.04 13.94 10.55
C ASP A 69 5.89 13.37 11.97
N ASP A 70 6.92 12.66 12.43
CA ASP A 70 6.96 12.04 13.77
C ASP A 70 7.04 13.05 14.94
N HIS A 71 7.37 14.31 14.63
CA HIS A 71 7.35 15.42 15.60
C HIS A 71 6.08 16.27 15.53
N GLY A 72 5.07 15.86 14.73
CA GLY A 72 3.83 16.59 14.54
C GLY A 72 3.97 17.82 13.63
N LYS A 73 5.04 17.90 12.85
CA LYS A 73 5.30 19.03 11.94
C LYS A 73 4.92 18.69 10.50
N PRO A 74 4.49 19.69 9.71
CA PRO A 74 4.22 19.46 8.29
C PRO A 74 5.46 19.02 7.52
N LEU A 75 5.29 18.03 6.65
CA LEU A 75 6.31 17.65 5.67
C LEU A 75 6.46 18.75 4.62
N LYS A 76 7.67 18.87 4.06
CA LYS A 76 7.94 19.85 3.01
C LYS A 76 7.22 19.46 1.71
N ALA A 77 6.66 20.48 1.03
CA ALA A 77 6.21 20.33 -0.35
C ALA A 77 7.42 19.95 -1.25
N PRO A 78 7.23 19.19 -2.35
CA PRO A 78 5.94 18.86 -2.97
C PRO A 78 5.39 17.47 -2.64
N MET A 79 5.74 16.86 -1.52
CA MET A 79 5.16 15.56 -1.17
C MET A 79 3.62 15.66 -1.11
N PRO A 80 2.89 14.83 -1.89
CA PRO A 80 1.44 14.84 -1.86
C PRO A 80 0.90 14.41 -0.49
N HIS A 81 -0.23 14.98 -0.09
CA HIS A 81 -1.05 14.42 0.97
C HIS A 81 -1.90 13.32 0.35
N TRP A 82 -1.50 12.08 0.53
CA TRP A 82 -2.12 10.95 -0.14
C TRP A 82 -3.57 10.71 0.27
N ALA A 83 -4.04 11.31 1.36
CA ALA A 83 -5.47 11.30 1.71
C ALA A 83 -6.34 11.98 0.64
N SER A 84 -5.77 12.91 -0.14
CA SER A 84 -6.43 13.63 -1.23
C SER A 84 -5.91 13.21 -2.61
N ALA A 85 -5.17 12.12 -2.69
CA ALA A 85 -4.58 11.60 -3.91
C ALA A 85 -4.88 10.11 -4.05
N SER A 86 -4.37 9.48 -5.10
CA SER A 86 -4.52 8.04 -5.30
C SER A 86 -3.24 7.45 -5.87
N PHE A 87 -2.95 6.19 -5.52
CA PHE A 87 -1.89 5.44 -6.17
C PHE A 87 -2.27 5.10 -7.61
N LYS A 88 -1.28 4.92 -8.47
CA LYS A 88 -1.49 4.62 -9.90
C LYS A 88 -2.36 3.39 -10.12
N SER A 89 -2.25 2.39 -9.24
CA SER A 89 -3.00 1.14 -9.34
C SER A 89 -4.47 1.26 -8.96
N ASP A 90 -4.88 2.35 -8.30
CA ASP A 90 -6.24 2.52 -7.78
C ASP A 90 -6.71 3.98 -7.87
N SER A 91 -6.79 4.45 -9.10
CA SER A 91 -7.13 5.84 -9.41
C SER A 91 -8.49 6.25 -8.83
N GLY A 92 -8.52 7.40 -8.17
CA GLY A 92 -9.72 7.96 -7.55
C GLY A 92 -10.01 7.47 -6.14
N VAL A 93 -9.23 6.54 -5.61
CA VAL A 93 -9.36 6.00 -4.26
C VAL A 93 -8.11 6.35 -3.44
N LYS A 94 -8.29 6.89 -2.24
CA LYS A 94 -7.15 7.17 -1.36
C LYS A 94 -6.46 5.87 -0.97
N PRO A 95 -5.13 5.87 -0.75
CA PRO A 95 -4.42 4.69 -0.30
C PRO A 95 -4.99 4.14 1.01
N SER A 96 -5.09 2.81 1.06
CA SER A 96 -5.54 2.09 2.26
C SER A 96 -4.40 1.95 3.27
N LYS A 97 -4.77 1.70 4.53
CA LYS A 97 -3.80 1.37 5.59
C LYS A 97 -2.95 0.15 5.21
N LEU A 98 -3.56 -0.89 4.62
CA LEU A 98 -2.84 -2.10 4.20
C LEU A 98 -1.79 -1.80 3.13
N GLU A 99 -2.10 -0.94 2.18
CA GLU A 99 -1.15 -0.51 1.16
C GLU A 99 0.01 0.29 1.75
N ILE A 100 -0.29 1.23 2.65
CA ILE A 100 0.74 2.04 3.31
C ILE A 100 1.62 1.18 4.23
N ASP A 101 1.02 0.25 4.98
CA ASP A 101 1.77 -0.70 5.80
C ASP A 101 2.68 -1.60 4.95
N ALA A 102 2.22 -2.02 3.78
CA ALA A 102 3.03 -2.80 2.84
C ALA A 102 4.25 -2.02 2.33
N ILE A 103 4.07 -0.74 2.02
CA ILE A 103 5.17 0.16 1.64
C ILE A 103 6.17 0.29 2.79
N GLN A 104 5.70 0.54 4.00
CA GLN A 104 6.57 0.66 5.17
C GLN A 104 7.37 -0.61 5.42
N LYS A 105 6.74 -1.77 5.33
CA LYS A 105 7.39 -3.07 5.47
C LYS A 105 8.47 -3.28 4.41
N TYR A 106 8.19 -2.94 3.16
CA TYR A 106 9.18 -2.99 2.09
C TYR A 106 10.39 -2.10 2.42
N LEU A 107 10.16 -0.85 2.80
CA LEU A 107 11.22 0.09 3.16
C LEU A 107 12.03 -0.37 4.37
N HIS A 108 11.39 -0.97 5.36
CA HIS A 108 12.04 -1.52 6.55
C HIS A 108 13.04 -2.63 6.21
N GLN A 109 12.80 -3.38 5.13
CA GLN A 109 13.66 -4.44 4.64
C GLN A 109 14.87 -3.94 3.85
N GLN A 110 14.95 -2.64 3.53
CA GLN A 110 15.98 -2.04 2.67
C GLN A 110 17.16 -1.44 3.45
N LYS A 111 17.44 -1.89 4.60
CA LYS A 111 18.55 -1.38 5.44
C LYS A 111 19.91 -1.59 4.79
#